data_c8588244b4bec60d9f968f3189b2c1ac
#
_entry.id   c8588244b4bec60d9f968f3189b2c1ac
#
_cell.length_a   1.000
_cell.length_b   1.000
_cell.length_c   1.000
_cell.angle_alpha   90.00
_cell.angle_beta   90.00
_cell.angle_gamma   90.00
#
_symmetry.space_group_name_H-M   'P 1'
#
loop_
_entity.id
_entity.type
_entity.pdbx_description
1 polymer ?
#
loop_
_entity_poly.entity_id
_entity_poly.type
_entity_poly.pdbx_seq_one_letter_code
_entity_poly.pdbx_strand_id
1 'polypeptide(L)'
;MQRKIKVDISPGGHSIGRGVGFYAQLLSEALAKLPEVELTSKDPDIIHYPFFDLFYPTLPFFKKTKTIVTIHDLTPLVLPDLYPKGIKGTLNLIRQRLSLSSVKAVITDSENSKQDIIQYFRFPSESVFVTPLAIDPVYKKDIADSKLKQIKEKYGLPDNFVLAVSAGPNPNKNLPALAKVTKDLNIPLVLVGKGLLQEIKVPIHPELKDLVALKKYDHIIYSGFVPTEDLTGFYRLATLYCVPSLYEGFGLPLLEAMTTGCLVVSSNASSLPEIYHPGALTFDPRSQSEMRSILQEALSLSPEEKEDQIKAGQERAEDFSWEKTAQDTLSVYKTIV
;
A
#
# COMPACT_ATOMS: atom_id res chain seq x y z
N MET A 1 -32.76 21.51 -7.57
CA MET A 1 -31.55 20.68 -7.69
C MET A 1 -30.54 21.16 -6.67
N GLN A 2 -29.99 20.27 -5.84
CA GLN A 2 -28.94 20.63 -4.90
C GLN A 2 -27.68 21.04 -5.67
N ARG A 3 -27.00 22.12 -5.27
CA ARG A 3 -25.76 22.59 -5.93
C ARG A 3 -24.70 21.49 -5.79
N LYS A 4 -24.06 21.12 -6.91
CA LYS A 4 -22.92 20.19 -6.90
C LYS A 4 -21.70 20.86 -6.29
N ILE A 5 -20.90 20.08 -5.55
CA ILE A 5 -19.58 20.49 -5.07
C ILE A 5 -18.58 20.35 -6.21
N LYS A 6 -17.95 21.45 -6.59
CA LYS A 6 -16.91 21.47 -7.62
C LYS A 6 -15.56 21.15 -7.03
N VAL A 7 -14.93 20.09 -7.51
CA VAL A 7 -13.66 19.59 -6.97
C VAL A 7 -12.61 19.46 -8.06
N ASP A 8 -11.42 20.00 -7.79
CA ASP A 8 -10.22 19.77 -8.60
C ASP A 8 -9.31 18.77 -7.90
N ILE A 9 -9.09 17.59 -8.49
CA ILE A 9 -8.15 16.54 -7.99
C ILE A 9 -6.88 16.50 -8.86
N SER A 10 -6.76 17.33 -9.90
CA SER A 10 -5.66 17.32 -10.85
C SER A 10 -4.29 17.77 -10.31
N PRO A 11 -4.18 18.64 -9.26
CA PRO A 11 -2.89 19.09 -8.77
C PRO A 11 -2.09 17.94 -8.13
N GLY A 12 -0.95 17.60 -8.72
CA GLY A 12 -0.03 16.57 -8.21
C GLY A 12 -0.23 15.16 -8.74
N GLY A 13 -1.26 14.94 -9.59
CA GLY A 13 -1.62 13.62 -10.13
C GLY A 13 -0.82 13.14 -11.35
N HIS A 14 0.33 13.73 -11.67
CA HIS A 14 1.07 13.40 -12.90
C HIS A 14 1.94 12.14 -12.83
N SER A 15 1.93 11.40 -11.74
CA SER A 15 2.56 10.09 -11.67
C SER A 15 1.61 9.02 -12.21
N ILE A 16 1.46 8.94 -13.52
CA ILE A 16 0.76 7.82 -14.18
C ILE A 16 1.62 6.58 -13.95
N GLY A 17 1.27 5.81 -12.93
CA GLY A 17 1.98 4.61 -12.50
C GLY A 17 1.45 4.14 -11.17
N ARG A 18 1.80 2.93 -10.74
CA ARG A 18 1.34 2.29 -9.50
C ARG A 18 1.40 3.24 -8.27
N GLY A 19 0.53 3.02 -7.30
CA GLY A 19 0.49 3.79 -6.07
C GLY A 19 -0.40 5.03 -6.17
N VAL A 20 0.18 6.19 -5.87
CA VAL A 20 -0.55 7.47 -5.76
C VAL A 20 -1.31 7.87 -7.03
N GLY A 21 -0.74 7.64 -8.22
CA GLY A 21 -1.43 7.94 -9.49
C GLY A 21 -2.67 7.07 -9.69
N PHE A 22 -2.59 5.83 -9.25
CA PHE A 22 -3.69 4.88 -9.29
C PHE A 22 -4.82 5.27 -8.32
N TYR A 23 -4.46 5.70 -7.09
CA TYR A 23 -5.40 6.25 -6.12
C TYR A 23 -6.15 7.45 -6.69
N ALA A 24 -5.44 8.44 -7.23
CA ALA A 24 -6.06 9.65 -7.77
C ALA A 24 -7.03 9.33 -8.93
N GLN A 25 -6.66 8.39 -9.79
CA GLN A 25 -7.51 7.96 -10.90
C GLN A 25 -8.78 7.27 -10.40
N LEU A 26 -8.65 6.20 -9.58
CA LEU A 26 -9.80 5.40 -9.14
C LEU A 26 -10.72 6.19 -8.22
N LEU A 27 -10.17 7.06 -7.36
CA LEU A 27 -10.97 7.99 -6.57
C LEU A 27 -11.77 8.95 -7.47
N SER A 28 -11.13 9.51 -8.51
CA SER A 28 -11.81 10.41 -9.46
C SER A 28 -12.92 9.69 -10.21
N GLU A 29 -12.67 8.47 -10.67
CA GLU A 29 -13.68 7.65 -11.36
C GLU A 29 -14.88 7.32 -10.45
N ALA A 30 -14.62 7.04 -9.17
CA ALA A 30 -15.68 6.76 -8.20
C ALA A 30 -16.46 8.04 -7.81
N LEU A 31 -15.77 9.14 -7.57
CA LEU A 31 -16.41 10.44 -7.28
C LEU A 31 -17.27 10.96 -8.43
N ALA A 32 -16.83 10.74 -9.68
CA ALA A 32 -17.59 11.15 -10.87
C ALA A 32 -18.98 10.46 -10.99
N LYS A 33 -19.17 9.33 -10.33
CA LYS A 33 -20.46 8.62 -10.28
C LYS A 33 -21.43 9.22 -9.26
N LEU A 34 -20.94 10.07 -8.34
CA LEU A 34 -21.76 10.68 -7.30
C LEU A 34 -22.46 11.94 -7.84
N PRO A 35 -23.81 12.03 -7.73
CA PRO A 35 -24.57 13.14 -8.31
C PRO A 35 -24.27 14.51 -7.68
N GLU A 36 -23.71 14.52 -6.45
CA GLU A 36 -23.37 15.73 -5.70
C GLU A 36 -22.00 16.31 -6.07
N VAL A 37 -21.17 15.59 -6.85
CA VAL A 37 -19.82 16.01 -7.20
C VAL A 37 -19.75 16.43 -8.66
N GLU A 38 -18.97 17.47 -8.93
CA GLU A 38 -18.53 17.89 -10.27
C GLU A 38 -17.02 18.00 -10.26
N LEU A 39 -16.34 17.09 -10.96
CA LEU A 39 -14.89 17.16 -11.12
C LEU A 39 -14.55 18.21 -12.18
N THR A 40 -13.86 19.27 -11.78
CA THR A 40 -13.50 20.39 -12.67
C THR A 40 -12.33 21.21 -12.13
N SER A 41 -11.44 21.63 -13.00
CA SER A 41 -10.39 22.61 -12.65
C SER A 41 -10.85 24.07 -12.81
N LYS A 42 -12.08 24.30 -13.34
CA LYS A 42 -12.63 25.65 -13.54
C LYS A 42 -13.43 26.09 -12.32
N ASP A 43 -12.92 27.10 -11.61
CA ASP A 43 -13.53 27.67 -10.41
C ASP A 43 -14.00 26.62 -9.40
N PRO A 44 -13.10 25.73 -8.90
CA PRO A 44 -13.47 24.69 -7.96
C PRO A 44 -13.79 25.27 -6.57
N ASP A 45 -14.75 24.65 -5.87
CA ASP A 45 -15.03 24.95 -4.47
C ASP A 45 -13.92 24.40 -3.57
N ILE A 46 -13.33 23.26 -3.98
CA ILE A 46 -12.27 22.54 -3.27
C ILE A 46 -11.16 22.14 -4.24
N ILE A 47 -9.91 22.27 -3.80
CA ILE A 47 -8.76 21.62 -4.43
C ILE A 47 -8.32 20.49 -3.54
N HIS A 48 -8.36 19.26 -4.04
CA HIS A 48 -7.89 18.07 -3.35
C HIS A 48 -6.55 17.60 -3.95
N TYR A 49 -5.48 17.71 -3.15
CA TYR A 49 -4.17 17.16 -3.49
C TYR A 49 -4.16 15.68 -3.10
N PRO A 50 -4.16 14.73 -4.05
CA PRO A 50 -4.26 13.30 -3.74
C PRO A 50 -2.95 12.71 -3.23
N PHE A 51 -1.94 13.55 -2.99
CA PHE A 51 -0.61 13.12 -2.57
C PHE A 51 0.13 14.20 -1.79
N PHE A 52 0.83 13.75 -0.76
CA PHE A 52 1.75 14.56 0.03
C PHE A 52 3.09 13.85 0.17
N ASP A 53 4.19 14.53 -0.20
CA ASP A 53 5.53 14.03 0.03
C ASP A 53 6.20 14.82 1.16
N LEU A 54 6.91 14.11 2.03
CA LEU A 54 7.58 14.72 3.17
C LEU A 54 8.80 15.55 2.77
N PHE A 55 9.48 15.15 1.69
CA PHE A 55 10.79 15.65 1.32
C PHE A 55 10.82 16.38 -0.02
N TYR A 56 9.69 16.41 -0.73
CA TYR A 56 9.51 17.17 -1.95
C TYR A 56 8.31 18.12 -1.83
N PRO A 57 8.40 19.34 -2.39
CA PRO A 57 7.32 20.32 -2.30
C PRO A 57 6.12 19.92 -3.18
N THR A 58 5.13 19.31 -2.58
CA THR A 58 3.88 18.87 -3.25
C THR A 58 2.71 19.81 -2.99
N LEU A 59 2.79 20.65 -1.95
CA LEU A 59 1.76 21.63 -1.62
C LEU A 59 2.25 23.07 -1.81
N PRO A 60 1.45 23.97 -2.41
CA PRO A 60 1.75 25.39 -2.44
C PRO A 60 1.64 26.01 -1.05
N PHE A 61 2.44 27.06 -0.77
CA PHE A 61 2.31 27.82 0.48
C PHE A 61 0.98 28.55 0.56
N PHE A 62 0.65 29.29 -0.48
CA PHE A 62 -0.56 30.09 -0.55
C PHE A 62 -1.65 29.32 -1.28
N LYS A 63 -2.80 29.17 -0.63
CA LYS A 63 -3.99 28.49 -1.16
C LYS A 63 -5.10 29.50 -1.34
N LYS A 64 -5.53 29.70 -2.58
CA LYS A 64 -6.64 30.61 -2.92
C LYS A 64 -8.00 29.95 -2.72
N THR A 65 -8.06 28.64 -2.81
CA THR A 65 -9.26 27.81 -2.68
C THR A 65 -9.16 26.90 -1.46
N LYS A 66 -10.28 26.52 -0.88
CA LYS A 66 -10.33 25.51 0.19
C LYS A 66 -9.58 24.26 -0.26
N THR A 67 -8.62 23.85 0.53
CA THR A 67 -7.67 22.79 0.13
C THR A 67 -7.75 21.62 1.10
N ILE A 68 -7.82 20.43 0.53
CA ILE A 68 -7.69 19.13 1.18
C ILE A 68 -6.44 18.46 0.65
N VAL A 69 -5.81 17.62 1.46
CA VAL A 69 -4.67 16.80 1.04
C VAL A 69 -4.82 15.37 1.54
N THR A 70 -4.48 14.39 0.70
CA THR A 70 -4.32 13.01 1.14
C THR A 70 -2.86 12.78 1.55
N ILE A 71 -2.67 12.30 2.78
CA ILE A 71 -1.40 11.84 3.33
C ILE A 71 -1.53 10.35 3.56
N HIS A 72 -0.92 9.53 2.68
CA HIS A 72 -1.04 8.08 2.73
C HIS A 72 -0.33 7.49 3.94
N ASP A 73 0.90 7.94 4.21
CA ASP A 73 1.67 7.53 5.37
C ASP A 73 2.76 8.54 5.75
N LEU A 74 3.36 8.29 6.90
CA LEU A 74 4.50 9.02 7.42
C LEU A 74 5.69 8.07 7.72
N THR A 75 5.83 6.99 6.97
CA THR A 75 6.89 5.96 7.14
C THR A 75 8.27 6.55 7.45
N PRO A 76 8.77 7.57 6.71
CA PRO A 76 10.09 8.12 6.98
C PRO A 76 10.20 8.91 8.31
N LEU A 77 9.10 9.31 8.91
CA LEU A 77 9.09 9.96 10.23
C LEU A 77 8.96 8.93 11.36
N VAL A 78 8.23 7.84 11.10
CA VAL A 78 8.04 6.74 12.06
C VAL A 78 9.29 5.87 12.17
N LEU A 79 10.00 5.66 11.06
CA LEU A 79 11.21 4.85 10.98
C LEU A 79 12.44 5.70 10.57
N PRO A 80 12.83 6.71 11.35
CA PRO A 80 13.87 7.67 10.96
C PRO A 80 15.25 7.04 10.75
N ASP A 81 15.55 5.94 11.45
CA ASP A 81 16.82 5.21 11.32
C ASP A 81 16.95 4.50 9.97
N LEU A 82 15.81 4.09 9.39
CA LEU A 82 15.76 3.46 8.06
C LEU A 82 15.70 4.49 6.93
N TYR A 83 15.23 5.71 7.23
CA TYR A 83 15.01 6.79 6.25
C TYR A 83 15.70 8.10 6.69
N PRO A 84 17.03 8.17 6.63
CA PRO A 84 17.76 9.38 7.05
C PRO A 84 17.46 10.57 6.13
N LYS A 85 16.94 11.65 6.69
CA LYS A 85 16.41 12.81 5.93
C LYS A 85 17.50 13.67 5.28
N GLY A 86 18.69 13.73 5.88
CA GLY A 86 19.72 14.70 5.50
C GLY A 86 19.26 16.16 5.68
N ILE A 87 20.13 17.11 5.31
CA ILE A 87 19.86 18.55 5.47
C ILE A 87 18.73 19.02 4.55
N LYS A 88 18.76 18.60 3.27
CA LYS A 88 17.73 18.98 2.28
C LYS A 88 16.35 18.42 2.66
N GLY A 89 16.29 17.16 3.10
CA GLY A 89 15.04 16.56 3.54
C GLY A 89 14.46 17.26 4.77
N THR A 90 15.32 17.68 5.72
CA THR A 90 14.87 18.44 6.89
C THR A 90 14.28 19.79 6.51
N LEU A 91 14.93 20.54 5.60
CA LEU A 91 14.43 21.83 5.13
C LEU A 91 13.08 21.67 4.37
N ASN A 92 12.99 20.67 3.51
CA ASN A 92 11.74 20.39 2.80
C ASN A 92 10.61 19.94 3.75
N LEU A 93 10.91 19.15 4.78
CA LEU A 93 9.94 18.78 5.81
C LEU A 93 9.39 20.01 6.54
N ILE A 94 10.25 20.96 6.92
CA ILE A 94 9.81 22.22 7.53
C ILE A 94 8.91 23.00 6.57
N ARG A 95 9.29 23.09 5.30
CA ARG A 95 8.49 23.73 4.26
C ARG A 95 7.12 23.07 4.11
N GLN A 96 7.08 21.75 4.03
CA GLN A 96 5.83 20.99 3.89
C GLN A 96 4.93 21.16 5.13
N ARG A 97 5.49 21.14 6.34
CA ARG A 97 4.74 21.45 7.58
C ARG A 97 4.08 22.83 7.53
N LEU A 98 4.82 23.85 7.09
CA LEU A 98 4.27 25.19 6.93
C LEU A 98 3.17 25.23 5.86
N SER A 99 3.33 24.47 4.77
CA SER A 99 2.30 24.37 3.73
C SER A 99 1.00 23.69 4.23
N LEU A 100 1.08 22.79 5.22
CA LEU A 100 -0.10 22.16 5.81
C LEU A 100 -0.94 23.11 6.66
N SER A 101 -0.38 24.19 7.22
CA SER A 101 -1.09 25.08 8.16
C SER A 101 -2.34 25.74 7.58
N SER A 102 -2.46 25.86 6.26
CA SER A 102 -3.62 26.43 5.57
C SER A 102 -4.53 25.36 4.87
N VAL A 103 -4.24 24.09 5.07
CA VAL A 103 -5.09 22.97 4.63
C VAL A 103 -6.31 22.88 5.56
N LYS A 104 -7.50 22.65 5.00
CA LYS A 104 -8.76 22.59 5.76
C LYS A 104 -9.03 21.21 6.35
N ALA A 105 -8.64 20.16 5.65
CA ALA A 105 -8.74 18.78 6.11
C ALA A 105 -7.61 17.94 5.51
N VAL A 106 -7.24 16.91 6.25
CA VAL A 106 -6.34 15.84 5.79
C VAL A 106 -7.17 14.56 5.66
N ILE A 107 -7.02 13.89 4.54
CA ILE A 107 -7.52 12.53 4.31
C ILE A 107 -6.33 11.58 4.48
N THR A 108 -6.57 10.40 5.05
CA THR A 108 -5.58 9.34 5.17
C THR A 108 -6.24 7.97 5.07
N ASP A 109 -5.44 6.94 4.88
CA ASP A 109 -5.93 5.62 4.48
C ASP A 109 -6.29 4.70 5.67
N SER A 110 -5.76 5.00 6.88
CA SER A 110 -5.93 4.16 8.08
C SER A 110 -5.98 4.98 9.37
N GLU A 111 -6.52 4.41 10.42
CA GLU A 111 -6.49 5.01 11.77
C GLU A 111 -5.05 5.13 12.29
N ASN A 112 -4.19 4.15 11.98
CA ASN A 112 -2.76 4.24 12.31
C ASN A 112 -2.13 5.49 11.68
N SER A 113 -2.31 5.70 10.37
CA SER A 113 -1.77 6.89 9.68
C SER A 113 -2.38 8.19 10.21
N LYS A 114 -3.65 8.19 10.62
CA LYS A 114 -4.30 9.33 11.30
C LYS A 114 -3.60 9.68 12.61
N GLN A 115 -3.31 8.69 13.44
CA GLN A 115 -2.59 8.92 14.70
C GLN A 115 -1.20 9.49 14.45
N ASP A 116 -0.49 8.99 13.45
CA ASP A 116 0.82 9.52 13.07
C ASP A 116 0.73 10.98 12.60
N ILE A 117 -0.27 11.34 11.78
CA ILE A 117 -0.47 12.72 11.32
C ILE A 117 -0.73 13.64 12.51
N ILE A 118 -1.57 13.25 13.45
CA ILE A 118 -1.84 14.00 14.68
C ILE A 118 -0.54 14.16 15.48
N GLN A 119 0.19 13.07 15.68
CA GLN A 119 1.41 13.07 16.48
C GLN A 119 2.54 13.90 15.86
N TYR A 120 2.86 13.66 14.58
CA TYR A 120 4.03 14.25 13.93
C TYR A 120 3.79 15.65 13.39
N PHE A 121 2.57 15.95 12.92
CA PHE A 121 2.23 17.30 12.41
C PHE A 121 1.42 18.13 13.37
N ARG A 122 0.95 17.57 14.49
CA ARG A 122 0.04 18.22 15.44
C ARG A 122 -1.20 18.79 14.76
N PHE A 123 -1.68 18.06 13.75
CA PHE A 123 -2.91 18.43 13.05
C PHE A 123 -4.11 18.16 13.97
N PRO A 124 -5.15 19.03 14.00
CA PRO A 124 -6.35 18.80 14.82
C PRO A 124 -7.02 17.49 14.44
N SER A 125 -7.33 16.64 15.41
CA SER A 125 -7.88 15.29 15.14
C SER A 125 -9.21 15.31 14.39
N GLU A 126 -10.03 16.34 14.65
CA GLU A 126 -11.31 16.60 13.99
C GLU A 126 -11.18 17.02 12.52
N SER A 127 -9.97 17.36 12.09
CA SER A 127 -9.65 17.73 10.71
C SER A 127 -8.88 16.64 9.96
N VAL A 128 -8.65 15.47 10.58
CA VAL A 128 -8.03 14.30 9.94
C VAL A 128 -9.06 13.19 9.80
N PHE A 129 -9.35 12.80 8.57
CA PHE A 129 -10.39 11.86 8.21
C PHE A 129 -9.78 10.60 7.60
N VAL A 130 -10.26 9.44 8.01
CA VAL A 130 -9.86 8.16 7.45
C VAL A 130 -10.83 7.79 6.33
N THR A 131 -10.29 7.56 5.14
CA THR A 131 -11.01 7.02 3.99
C THR A 131 -10.22 5.83 3.45
N PRO A 132 -10.55 4.59 3.88
CA PRO A 132 -9.82 3.41 3.48
C PRO A 132 -9.77 3.26 1.95
N LEU A 133 -8.66 2.74 1.47
CA LEU A 133 -8.48 2.45 0.04
C LEU A 133 -9.24 1.18 -0.35
N ALA A 134 -9.36 0.98 -1.67
CA ALA A 134 -9.82 -0.26 -2.26
C ALA A 134 -8.85 -0.73 -3.36
N ILE A 135 -9.02 -1.96 -3.79
CA ILE A 135 -8.19 -2.55 -4.86
C ILE A 135 -8.74 -2.21 -6.24
N ASP A 136 -7.91 -2.44 -7.27
CA ASP A 136 -8.37 -2.47 -8.65
C ASP A 136 -9.38 -3.60 -8.84
N PRO A 137 -10.54 -3.33 -9.46
CA PRO A 137 -11.55 -4.36 -9.77
C PRO A 137 -11.02 -5.57 -10.55
N VAL A 138 -9.87 -5.46 -11.20
CA VAL A 138 -9.22 -6.57 -11.91
C VAL A 138 -8.92 -7.76 -10.99
N TYR A 139 -8.58 -7.51 -9.71
CA TYR A 139 -8.30 -8.57 -8.74
C TYR A 139 -9.54 -9.41 -8.34
N LYS A 140 -10.75 -8.91 -8.63
CA LYS A 140 -12.02 -9.64 -8.41
C LYS A 140 -12.38 -10.57 -9.57
N LYS A 141 -11.63 -10.51 -10.69
CA LYS A 141 -11.93 -11.32 -11.88
C LYS A 141 -11.41 -12.74 -11.72
N ASP A 142 -12.18 -13.70 -12.18
CA ASP A 142 -11.72 -15.08 -12.30
C ASP A 142 -10.65 -15.20 -13.39
N ILE A 143 -9.71 -16.10 -13.14
CA ILE A 143 -8.63 -16.43 -14.07
C ILE A 143 -8.80 -17.89 -14.48
N ALA A 144 -8.86 -18.14 -15.79
CA ALA A 144 -8.92 -19.49 -16.33
C ALA A 144 -7.61 -20.26 -16.04
N ASP A 145 -7.71 -21.57 -15.79
CA ASP A 145 -6.55 -22.44 -15.50
C ASP A 145 -5.48 -22.39 -16.61
N SER A 146 -5.91 -22.29 -17.88
CA SER A 146 -5.01 -22.11 -19.00
C SER A 146 -4.16 -20.86 -18.91
N LYS A 147 -4.72 -19.76 -18.39
CA LYS A 147 -3.99 -18.50 -18.17
C LYS A 147 -3.04 -18.62 -16.96
N LEU A 148 -3.46 -19.28 -15.88
CA LEU A 148 -2.60 -19.57 -14.73
C LEU A 148 -1.37 -20.39 -15.16
N LYS A 149 -1.56 -21.41 -16.00
CA LYS A 149 -0.46 -22.20 -16.57
C LYS A 149 0.49 -21.35 -17.40
N GLN A 150 -0.03 -20.49 -18.27
CA GLN A 150 0.79 -19.55 -19.06
C GLN A 150 1.61 -18.60 -18.18
N ILE A 151 1.01 -18.05 -17.10
CA ILE A 151 1.70 -17.18 -16.16
C ILE A 151 2.82 -17.96 -15.46
N LYS A 152 2.54 -19.16 -14.97
CA LYS A 152 3.53 -20.02 -14.32
C LYS A 152 4.72 -20.31 -15.23
N GLU A 153 4.49 -20.69 -16.46
CA GLU A 153 5.53 -20.94 -17.46
C GLU A 153 6.30 -19.66 -17.83
N LYS A 154 5.59 -18.56 -18.10
CA LYS A 154 6.18 -17.27 -18.48
C LYS A 154 7.17 -16.73 -17.46
N TYR A 155 6.86 -16.88 -16.17
CA TYR A 155 7.68 -16.33 -15.09
C TYR A 155 8.51 -17.38 -14.36
N GLY A 156 8.47 -18.65 -14.78
CA GLY A 156 9.23 -19.74 -14.16
C GLY A 156 8.85 -19.98 -12.70
N LEU A 157 7.55 -19.89 -12.36
CA LEU A 157 7.10 -20.01 -10.99
C LEU A 157 7.14 -21.47 -10.54
N PRO A 158 7.65 -21.77 -9.31
CA PRO A 158 7.63 -23.11 -8.73
C PRO A 158 6.19 -23.58 -8.42
N ASP A 159 6.03 -24.86 -8.09
CA ASP A 159 4.74 -25.41 -7.64
C ASP A 159 4.32 -24.87 -6.27
N ASN A 160 5.30 -24.71 -5.38
CA ASN A 160 5.09 -24.17 -4.04
C ASN A 160 6.05 -23.01 -3.81
N PHE A 161 5.54 -21.87 -3.39
CA PHE A 161 6.35 -20.70 -3.09
C PHE A 161 5.64 -19.72 -2.16
N VAL A 162 6.44 -18.96 -1.41
CA VAL A 162 5.98 -17.77 -0.70
C VAL A 162 6.08 -16.59 -1.64
N LEU A 163 5.01 -15.82 -1.76
CA LEU A 163 4.98 -14.57 -2.55
C LEU A 163 5.15 -13.36 -1.65
N ALA A 164 5.95 -12.39 -2.08
CA ALA A 164 5.96 -11.03 -1.53
C ALA A 164 6.04 -9.99 -2.66
N VAL A 165 5.31 -8.88 -2.48
CA VAL A 165 5.22 -7.79 -3.47
C VAL A 165 5.76 -6.51 -2.87
N SER A 166 6.73 -5.89 -3.54
CA SER A 166 7.31 -4.60 -3.14
C SER A 166 7.77 -3.83 -4.36
N ALA A 167 7.44 -2.54 -4.46
CA ALA A 167 7.88 -1.70 -5.57
C ALA A 167 9.42 -1.64 -5.70
N GLY A 168 10.13 -1.75 -4.57
CA GLY A 168 11.58 -1.71 -4.48
C GLY A 168 12.10 -2.26 -3.15
N PRO A 169 13.41 -2.15 -2.92
CA PRO A 169 14.07 -2.64 -1.71
C PRO A 169 13.87 -1.68 -0.52
N ASN A 170 12.64 -1.25 -0.28
CA ASN A 170 12.31 -0.34 0.81
C ASN A 170 12.51 -1.03 2.17
N PRO A 171 13.29 -0.42 3.09
CA PRO A 171 13.65 -1.08 4.35
C PRO A 171 12.45 -1.42 5.25
N ASN A 172 11.37 -0.62 5.20
CA ASN A 172 10.15 -0.93 5.94
C ASN A 172 9.49 -2.25 5.51
N LYS A 173 9.77 -2.73 4.31
CA LYS A 173 9.22 -4.00 3.79
C LYS A 173 9.88 -5.25 4.39
N ASN A 174 11.01 -5.11 5.08
CA ASN A 174 11.67 -6.18 5.84
C ASN A 174 11.92 -7.49 5.06
N LEU A 175 12.13 -7.36 3.74
CA LEU A 175 12.32 -8.51 2.84
C LEU A 175 13.52 -9.39 3.19
N PRO A 176 14.67 -8.86 3.71
CA PRO A 176 15.79 -9.69 4.12
C PRO A 176 15.45 -10.66 5.26
N ALA A 177 14.58 -10.26 6.21
CA ALA A 177 14.12 -11.14 7.27
C ALA A 177 13.26 -12.29 6.70
N LEU A 178 12.34 -11.99 5.78
CA LEU A 178 11.55 -13.01 5.09
C LEU A 178 12.44 -13.97 4.28
N ALA A 179 13.41 -13.44 3.53
CA ALA A 179 14.33 -14.25 2.73
C ALA A 179 15.13 -15.25 3.60
N LYS A 180 15.55 -14.83 4.79
CA LYS A 180 16.22 -15.73 5.72
C LYS A 180 15.28 -16.83 6.22
N VAL A 181 14.07 -16.46 6.62
CA VAL A 181 13.09 -17.43 7.14
C VAL A 181 12.67 -18.43 6.07
N THR A 182 12.39 -17.98 4.85
CA THR A 182 12.02 -18.89 3.74
C THR A 182 13.17 -19.82 3.34
N LYS A 183 14.42 -19.37 3.44
CA LYS A 183 15.58 -20.24 3.27
C LYS A 183 15.65 -21.32 4.35
N ASP A 184 15.46 -20.94 5.63
CA ASP A 184 15.48 -21.87 6.76
C ASP A 184 14.34 -22.91 6.68
N LEU A 185 13.22 -22.56 6.04
CA LEU A 185 12.08 -23.45 5.78
C LEU A 185 12.20 -24.23 4.47
N ASN A 186 13.26 -24.00 3.69
CA ASN A 186 13.53 -24.64 2.40
C ASN A 186 12.35 -24.46 1.41
N ILE A 187 11.75 -23.26 1.36
CA ILE A 187 10.69 -22.91 0.41
C ILE A 187 11.13 -21.75 -0.49
N PRO A 188 10.91 -21.80 -1.82
CA PRO A 188 11.19 -20.70 -2.72
C PRO A 188 10.45 -19.42 -2.32
N LEU A 189 11.15 -18.27 -2.45
CA LEU A 189 10.59 -16.95 -2.28
C LEU A 189 10.49 -16.25 -3.64
N VAL A 190 9.27 -15.90 -4.06
CA VAL A 190 9.04 -15.11 -5.27
C VAL A 190 8.83 -13.65 -4.87
N LEU A 191 9.71 -12.79 -5.38
CA LEU A 191 9.67 -11.35 -5.15
C LEU A 191 9.23 -10.61 -6.41
N VAL A 192 8.12 -9.87 -6.31
CA VAL A 192 7.59 -9.04 -7.39
C VAL A 192 7.88 -7.57 -7.13
N GLY A 193 8.53 -6.90 -8.08
CA GLY A 193 8.76 -5.46 -8.04
C GLY A 193 9.91 -5.00 -8.91
N LYS A 194 9.67 -3.97 -9.72
CA LYS A 194 10.66 -3.41 -10.66
C LYS A 194 11.97 -3.00 -9.99
N GLY A 195 11.88 -2.35 -8.82
CA GLY A 195 13.04 -1.85 -8.09
C GLY A 195 13.93 -2.94 -7.50
N LEU A 196 13.48 -4.20 -7.45
CA LEU A 196 14.25 -5.33 -6.95
C LEU A 196 15.26 -5.88 -7.97
N LEU A 197 15.16 -5.49 -9.25
CA LEU A 197 16.09 -5.84 -10.32
C LEU A 197 17.18 -4.78 -10.55
N GLN A 198 17.23 -3.72 -9.73
CA GLN A 198 18.22 -2.66 -9.90
C GLN A 198 19.65 -3.19 -9.81
N GLU A 199 20.52 -2.64 -10.65
CA GLU A 199 21.95 -2.85 -10.53
C GLU A 199 22.50 -2.16 -9.28
N ILE A 200 23.34 -2.88 -8.55
CA ILE A 200 23.99 -2.32 -7.36
C ILE A 200 25.27 -1.62 -7.82
N LYS A 201 25.25 -0.27 -7.83
CA LYS A 201 26.40 0.56 -8.13
C LYS A 201 27.21 0.86 -6.86
N VAL A 202 28.51 0.96 -7.01
CA VAL A 202 29.43 1.34 -5.92
C VAL A 202 29.70 2.85 -6.02
N PRO A 203 29.65 3.63 -4.91
CA PRO A 203 29.30 3.23 -3.53
C PRO A 203 27.84 2.85 -3.35
N ILE A 204 27.56 1.88 -2.48
CA ILE A 204 26.20 1.37 -2.26
C ILE A 204 25.39 2.46 -1.54
N HIS A 205 24.32 2.92 -2.17
CA HIS A 205 23.38 3.84 -1.53
C HIS A 205 22.69 3.16 -0.33
N PRO A 206 22.50 3.85 0.81
CA PRO A 206 21.88 3.26 1.99
C PRO A 206 20.54 2.52 1.73
N GLU A 207 19.73 3.05 0.82
CA GLU A 207 18.44 2.44 0.40
C GLU A 207 18.60 1.09 -0.31
N LEU A 208 19.79 0.75 -0.82
CA LEU A 208 20.06 -0.52 -1.51
C LEU A 208 20.64 -1.60 -0.59
N LYS A 209 20.83 -1.34 0.71
CA LYS A 209 21.39 -2.33 1.66
C LYS A 209 20.57 -3.62 1.67
N ASP A 210 19.26 -3.51 1.67
CA ASP A 210 18.36 -4.67 1.68
C ASP A 210 18.45 -5.45 0.36
N LEU A 211 18.58 -4.77 -0.77
CA LEU A 211 18.81 -5.43 -2.07
C LEU A 211 20.13 -6.22 -2.06
N VAL A 212 21.21 -5.66 -1.51
CA VAL A 212 22.49 -6.36 -1.34
C VAL A 212 22.32 -7.60 -0.46
N ALA A 213 21.56 -7.47 0.63
CA ALA A 213 21.30 -8.60 1.53
C ALA A 213 20.51 -9.72 0.84
N LEU A 214 19.50 -9.34 0.03
CA LEU A 214 18.67 -10.28 -0.72
C LEU A 214 19.45 -11.06 -1.80
N LYS A 215 20.42 -10.43 -2.49
CA LYS A 215 21.24 -11.06 -3.53
C LYS A 215 22.12 -12.21 -3.02
N LYS A 216 22.23 -12.41 -1.72
CA LYS A 216 22.95 -13.54 -1.11
C LYS A 216 22.17 -14.85 -1.13
N TYR A 217 20.88 -14.80 -1.43
CA TYR A 217 19.99 -15.95 -1.37
C TYR A 217 19.67 -16.47 -2.76
N ASP A 218 19.97 -17.72 -3.02
CA ASP A 218 19.81 -18.43 -4.29
C ASP A 218 18.39 -18.99 -4.52
N HIS A 219 17.58 -19.11 -3.45
CA HIS A 219 16.19 -19.58 -3.51
C HIS A 219 15.18 -18.47 -3.86
N ILE A 220 15.65 -17.24 -4.09
CA ILE A 220 14.79 -16.10 -4.44
C ILE A 220 14.63 -16.00 -5.95
N ILE A 221 13.38 -15.95 -6.41
CA ILE A 221 13.01 -15.70 -7.79
C ILE A 221 12.54 -14.24 -7.89
N TYR A 222 13.24 -13.44 -8.69
CA TYR A 222 12.92 -12.04 -8.94
C TYR A 222 12.11 -11.90 -10.22
N SER A 223 10.82 -11.62 -10.13
CA SER A 223 9.95 -11.48 -11.31
C SER A 223 9.96 -10.08 -11.92
N GLY A 224 10.59 -9.11 -11.26
CA GLY A 224 10.62 -7.74 -11.75
C GLY A 224 9.23 -7.07 -11.77
N PHE A 225 8.97 -6.28 -12.82
CA PHE A 225 7.65 -5.71 -13.04
C PHE A 225 6.71 -6.77 -13.61
N VAL A 226 5.59 -6.98 -12.93
CA VAL A 226 4.50 -7.85 -13.37
C VAL A 226 3.25 -6.98 -13.60
N PRO A 227 2.62 -6.99 -14.78
CA PRO A 227 1.34 -6.32 -15.03
C PRO A 227 0.26 -6.80 -14.06
N THR A 228 -0.72 -5.94 -13.75
CA THR A 228 -1.75 -6.23 -12.75
C THR A 228 -2.55 -7.50 -13.07
N GLU A 229 -2.86 -7.73 -14.34
CA GLU A 229 -3.57 -8.91 -14.81
C GLU A 229 -2.78 -10.21 -14.59
N ASP A 230 -1.45 -10.17 -14.75
CA ASP A 230 -0.60 -11.32 -14.47
C ASP A 230 -0.35 -11.45 -12.96
N LEU A 231 -0.27 -10.34 -12.21
CA LEU A 231 -0.05 -10.35 -10.76
C LEU A 231 -1.20 -11.03 -10.00
N THR A 232 -2.43 -10.90 -10.49
CA THR A 232 -3.58 -11.66 -9.98
C THR A 232 -3.32 -13.17 -10.03
N GLY A 233 -2.67 -13.63 -11.12
CA GLY A 233 -2.26 -15.03 -11.24
C GLY A 233 -1.16 -15.44 -10.27
N PHE A 234 -0.24 -14.54 -9.91
CA PHE A 234 0.78 -14.82 -8.89
C PHE A 234 0.15 -15.08 -7.52
N TYR A 235 -0.82 -14.26 -7.10
CA TYR A 235 -1.55 -14.48 -5.86
C TYR A 235 -2.29 -15.83 -5.87
N ARG A 236 -2.96 -16.17 -6.97
CA ARG A 236 -3.67 -17.46 -7.14
C ARG A 236 -2.75 -18.68 -7.12
N LEU A 237 -1.53 -18.56 -7.63
CA LEU A 237 -0.55 -19.65 -7.73
C LEU A 237 0.32 -19.78 -6.47
N ALA A 238 0.41 -18.75 -5.64
CA ALA A 238 1.22 -18.76 -4.44
C ALA A 238 0.68 -19.75 -3.41
N THR A 239 1.58 -20.46 -2.71
CA THR A 239 1.20 -21.26 -1.53
C THR A 239 0.65 -20.38 -0.44
N LEU A 240 1.30 -19.22 -0.22
CA LEU A 240 0.84 -18.14 0.62
C LEU A 240 1.49 -16.81 0.20
N TYR A 241 0.84 -15.70 0.52
CA TYR A 241 1.37 -14.36 0.44
C TYR A 241 1.84 -13.88 1.81
N CYS A 242 3.07 -13.35 1.90
CA CYS A 242 3.62 -12.84 3.16
C CYS A 242 3.91 -11.34 3.12
N VAL A 243 3.42 -10.60 4.12
CA VAL A 243 3.72 -9.17 4.35
C VAL A 243 4.58 -9.05 5.61
N PRO A 244 5.91 -9.00 5.49
CA PRO A 244 6.81 -8.94 6.64
C PRO A 244 7.08 -7.51 7.13
N SER A 245 6.30 -6.53 6.68
CA SER A 245 6.57 -5.11 6.81
C SER A 245 6.63 -4.63 8.27
N LEU A 246 7.62 -3.78 8.56
CA LEU A 246 7.75 -3.07 9.84
C LEU A 246 6.73 -1.94 9.97
N TYR A 247 6.30 -1.39 8.84
CA TYR A 247 5.32 -0.31 8.77
C TYR A 247 4.69 -0.23 7.37
N GLU A 248 3.38 0.02 7.32
CA GLU A 248 2.60 0.32 6.11
C GLU A 248 1.60 1.44 6.41
N GLY A 249 1.29 2.26 5.42
CA GLY A 249 0.22 3.26 5.51
C GLY A 249 -1.17 2.62 5.40
N PHE A 250 -1.29 1.59 4.55
CA PHE A 250 -2.51 0.81 4.36
C PHE A 250 -2.19 -0.68 4.17
N GLY A 251 -1.68 -1.07 3.01
CA GLY A 251 -1.38 -2.47 2.71
C GLY A 251 -2.17 -2.99 1.51
N LEU A 252 -2.23 -2.21 0.42
CA LEU A 252 -2.94 -2.64 -0.81
C LEU A 252 -2.57 -4.06 -1.27
N PRO A 253 -1.29 -4.49 -1.33
CA PRO A 253 -0.95 -5.85 -1.74
C PRO A 253 -1.51 -6.94 -0.82
N LEU A 254 -1.72 -6.63 0.46
CA LEU A 254 -2.40 -7.53 1.40
C LEU A 254 -3.87 -7.71 1.01
N LEU A 255 -4.55 -6.60 0.74
CA LEU A 255 -5.95 -6.60 0.31
C LEU A 255 -6.13 -7.28 -1.07
N GLU A 256 -5.17 -7.08 -1.98
CA GLU A 256 -5.11 -7.77 -3.28
C GLU A 256 -5.04 -9.31 -3.10
N ALA A 257 -4.14 -9.76 -2.22
CA ALA A 257 -3.98 -11.19 -1.90
C ALA A 257 -5.25 -11.80 -1.30
N MET A 258 -5.86 -11.12 -0.31
CA MET A 258 -7.12 -11.55 0.31
C MET A 258 -8.24 -11.67 -0.74
N THR A 259 -8.42 -10.65 -1.58
CA THR A 259 -9.46 -10.64 -2.62
C THR A 259 -9.29 -11.77 -3.63
N THR A 260 -8.05 -12.09 -3.99
CA THR A 260 -7.78 -13.16 -4.97
C THR A 260 -7.88 -14.57 -4.39
N GLY A 261 -8.15 -14.71 -3.09
CA GLY A 261 -8.22 -16.02 -2.41
C GLY A 261 -6.84 -16.63 -2.17
N CYS A 262 -5.82 -15.83 -1.93
CA CYS A 262 -4.52 -16.28 -1.47
C CYS A 262 -4.52 -16.42 0.06
N LEU A 263 -3.91 -17.49 0.59
CA LEU A 263 -3.64 -17.58 2.02
C LEU A 263 -2.66 -16.47 2.43
N VAL A 264 -2.98 -15.71 3.47
CA VAL A 264 -2.21 -14.55 3.89
C VAL A 264 -1.53 -14.76 5.24
N VAL A 265 -0.24 -14.43 5.30
CA VAL A 265 0.55 -14.30 6.53
C VAL A 265 1.06 -12.87 6.62
N SER A 266 0.76 -12.15 7.69
CA SER A 266 1.04 -10.72 7.80
C SER A 266 1.72 -10.36 9.10
N SER A 267 2.54 -9.30 9.06
CA SER A 267 2.97 -8.66 10.29
C SER A 267 1.76 -8.03 11.01
N ASN A 268 1.85 -7.93 12.34
CA ASN A 268 0.84 -7.30 13.18
C ASN A 268 1.12 -5.80 13.43
N ALA A 269 1.97 -5.17 12.60
CA ALA A 269 2.41 -3.79 12.77
C ALA A 269 1.57 -2.79 11.96
N SER A 270 1.54 -1.55 12.44
CA SER A 270 0.93 -0.37 11.78
C SER A 270 -0.54 -0.57 11.36
N SER A 271 -0.90 -0.20 10.14
CA SER A 271 -2.25 -0.32 9.59
C SER A 271 -2.68 -1.74 9.21
N LEU A 272 -1.75 -2.70 9.13
CA LEU A 272 -2.06 -4.04 8.61
C LEU A 272 -3.19 -4.75 9.39
N PRO A 273 -3.25 -4.69 10.74
CA PRO A 273 -4.37 -5.24 11.50
C PRO A 273 -5.75 -4.67 11.11
N GLU A 274 -5.80 -3.40 10.71
CA GLU A 274 -7.04 -2.75 10.26
C GLU A 274 -7.57 -3.35 8.95
N ILE A 275 -6.69 -3.98 8.15
CA ILE A 275 -7.05 -4.55 6.85
C ILE A 275 -7.43 -6.02 6.97
N TYR A 276 -6.58 -6.84 7.63
CA TYR A 276 -6.77 -8.29 7.59
C TYR A 276 -7.70 -8.86 8.65
N HIS A 277 -8.04 -8.13 9.70
CA HIS A 277 -8.71 -8.75 10.86
C HIS A 277 -10.22 -8.95 10.63
N PRO A 278 -10.70 -10.22 10.74
CA PRO A 278 -9.96 -11.49 10.72
C PRO A 278 -9.51 -11.84 9.28
N GLY A 279 -8.67 -12.82 9.06
CA GLY A 279 -8.35 -13.32 7.72
C GLY A 279 -6.86 -13.40 7.37
N ALA A 280 -5.98 -13.33 8.37
CA ALA A 280 -4.56 -13.64 8.21
C ALA A 280 -3.97 -14.28 9.47
N LEU A 281 -2.96 -15.15 9.29
CA LEU A 281 -2.06 -15.53 10.38
C LEU A 281 -1.05 -14.41 10.59
N THR A 282 -0.67 -14.14 11.85
CA THR A 282 0.07 -12.92 12.18
C THR A 282 1.28 -13.13 13.05
N PHE A 283 2.29 -12.28 12.89
CA PHE A 283 3.53 -12.29 13.65
C PHE A 283 4.08 -10.89 13.92
N ASP A 284 4.90 -10.73 14.96
CA ASP A 284 5.71 -9.52 15.16
C ASP A 284 6.84 -9.46 14.11
N PRO A 285 6.87 -8.43 13.23
CA PRO A 285 7.90 -8.32 12.18
C PRO A 285 9.32 -8.15 12.72
N ARG A 286 9.50 -7.83 14.00
CA ARG A 286 10.80 -7.76 14.67
C ARG A 286 11.27 -9.11 15.19
N SER A 287 10.38 -10.11 15.24
CA SER A 287 10.67 -11.47 15.73
C SER A 287 10.82 -12.45 14.57
N GLN A 288 12.05 -12.74 14.13
CA GLN A 288 12.28 -13.77 13.10
C GLN A 288 11.82 -15.17 13.53
N SER A 289 11.90 -15.48 14.82
CA SER A 289 11.43 -16.76 15.36
C SER A 289 9.92 -16.91 15.26
N GLU A 290 9.18 -15.85 15.56
CA GLU A 290 7.73 -15.84 15.43
C GLU A 290 7.30 -15.88 13.95
N MET A 291 7.91 -15.07 13.09
CA MET A 291 7.69 -15.13 11.64
C MET A 291 7.90 -16.56 11.11
N ARG A 292 8.98 -17.23 11.54
CA ARG A 292 9.26 -18.60 11.14
C ARG A 292 8.17 -19.57 11.64
N SER A 293 7.76 -19.46 12.91
CA SER A 293 6.73 -20.32 13.50
C SER A 293 5.40 -20.19 12.76
N ILE A 294 4.97 -18.95 12.50
CA ILE A 294 3.70 -18.66 11.82
C ILE A 294 3.74 -19.08 10.35
N LEU A 295 4.86 -18.87 9.65
CA LEU A 295 5.01 -19.38 8.28
C LEU A 295 4.98 -20.92 8.23
N GLN A 296 5.62 -21.58 9.19
CA GLN A 296 5.58 -23.04 9.29
C GLN A 296 4.17 -23.55 9.60
N GLU A 297 3.43 -22.90 10.49
CA GLU A 297 2.03 -23.17 10.77
C GLU A 297 1.18 -23.03 9.50
N ALA A 298 1.29 -21.90 8.80
CA ALA A 298 0.56 -21.65 7.56
C ALA A 298 0.81 -22.69 6.46
N LEU A 299 2.05 -23.19 6.37
CA LEU A 299 2.45 -24.22 5.42
C LEU A 299 1.93 -25.63 5.82
N SER A 300 1.58 -25.84 7.10
CA SER A 300 1.10 -27.13 7.62
C SER A 300 -0.41 -27.19 7.81
N LEU A 301 -1.15 -26.13 7.51
CA LEU A 301 -2.62 -26.13 7.57
C LEU A 301 -3.22 -27.23 6.71
N SER A 302 -4.24 -27.90 7.25
CA SER A 302 -5.07 -28.79 6.48
C SER A 302 -5.80 -28.03 5.36
N PRO A 303 -6.27 -28.71 4.30
CA PRO A 303 -7.04 -28.06 3.25
C PRO A 303 -8.26 -27.29 3.77
N GLU A 304 -8.96 -27.81 4.76
CA GLU A 304 -10.13 -27.18 5.39
C GLU A 304 -9.75 -25.90 6.14
N GLU A 305 -8.74 -25.98 7.03
CA GLU A 305 -8.24 -24.80 7.76
C GLU A 305 -7.75 -23.70 6.81
N LYS A 306 -7.08 -24.09 5.72
CA LYS A 306 -6.62 -23.14 4.70
C LYS A 306 -7.80 -22.48 4.00
N GLU A 307 -8.84 -23.24 3.64
CA GLU A 307 -10.05 -22.72 3.01
C GLU A 307 -10.78 -21.74 3.93
N ASP A 308 -10.91 -22.05 5.21
CA ASP A 308 -11.52 -21.17 6.21
C ASP A 308 -10.77 -19.85 6.35
N GLN A 309 -9.42 -19.88 6.41
CA GLN A 309 -8.59 -18.66 6.45
C GLN A 309 -8.74 -17.82 5.19
N ILE A 310 -8.72 -18.45 4.02
CA ILE A 310 -8.91 -17.76 2.74
C ILE A 310 -10.28 -17.10 2.69
N LYS A 311 -11.33 -17.83 3.07
CA LYS A 311 -12.70 -17.32 3.08
C LYS A 311 -12.85 -16.12 4.02
N ALA A 312 -12.33 -16.20 5.24
CA ALA A 312 -12.33 -15.07 6.17
C ALA A 312 -11.63 -13.84 5.57
N GLY A 313 -10.50 -14.04 4.87
CA GLY A 313 -9.80 -12.97 4.16
C GLY A 313 -10.64 -12.37 3.04
N GLN A 314 -11.30 -13.18 2.23
CA GLN A 314 -12.16 -12.72 1.14
C GLN A 314 -13.37 -11.93 1.66
N GLU A 315 -14.06 -12.45 2.69
CA GLU A 315 -15.18 -11.76 3.33
C GLU A 315 -14.75 -10.40 3.88
N ARG A 316 -13.59 -10.33 4.53
CA ARG A 316 -13.04 -9.07 5.02
C ARG A 316 -12.73 -8.08 3.89
N ALA A 317 -12.20 -8.57 2.77
CA ALA A 317 -11.86 -7.74 1.61
C ALA A 317 -13.09 -7.06 0.97
N GLU A 318 -14.29 -7.61 1.13
CA GLU A 318 -15.54 -7.01 0.63
C GLU A 318 -15.90 -5.69 1.34
N ASP A 319 -15.39 -5.45 2.54
CA ASP A 319 -15.60 -4.19 3.27
C ASP A 319 -14.94 -2.98 2.58
N PHE A 320 -14.04 -3.22 1.64
CA PHE A 320 -13.25 -2.20 0.94
C PHE A 320 -13.73 -2.01 -0.50
N SER A 321 -14.30 -0.85 -0.79
CA SER A 321 -14.77 -0.52 -2.13
C SER A 321 -14.51 0.95 -2.47
N TRP A 322 -14.27 1.25 -3.75
CA TRP A 322 -14.09 2.62 -4.23
C TRP A 322 -15.35 3.45 -4.07
N GLU A 323 -16.53 2.82 -4.09
CA GLU A 323 -17.81 3.45 -3.80
C GLU A 323 -17.83 4.01 -2.38
N LYS A 324 -17.41 3.21 -1.40
CA LYS A 324 -17.30 3.63 0.01
C LYS A 324 -16.25 4.71 0.19
N THR A 325 -15.05 4.53 -0.37
CA THR A 325 -13.97 5.53 -0.35
C THR A 325 -14.44 6.88 -0.90
N ALA A 326 -15.20 6.87 -2.01
CA ALA A 326 -15.75 8.09 -2.60
C ALA A 326 -16.84 8.73 -1.74
N GLN A 327 -17.73 7.94 -1.13
CA GLN A 327 -18.76 8.45 -0.23
C GLN A 327 -18.17 9.08 1.04
N ASP A 328 -17.16 8.41 1.65
CA ASP A 328 -16.44 8.92 2.80
C ASP A 328 -15.70 10.21 2.43
N THR A 329 -15.04 10.26 1.27
CA THR A 329 -14.38 11.47 0.74
C THR A 329 -15.38 12.59 0.49
N LEU A 330 -16.56 12.30 -0.10
CA LEU A 330 -17.62 13.29 -0.27
C LEU A 330 -18.10 13.83 1.08
N SER A 331 -18.19 12.99 2.09
CA SER A 331 -18.56 13.42 3.44
C SER A 331 -17.56 14.44 3.99
N VAL A 332 -16.25 14.21 3.78
CA VAL A 332 -15.20 15.20 4.11
C VAL A 332 -15.41 16.50 3.32
N TYR A 333 -15.68 16.43 2.02
CA TYR A 333 -15.92 17.63 1.21
C TYR A 333 -17.08 18.47 1.76
N LYS A 334 -18.18 17.82 2.20
CA LYS A 334 -19.36 18.47 2.77
C LYS A 334 -19.06 19.22 4.08
N THR A 335 -18.07 18.77 4.87
CA THR A 335 -17.67 19.48 6.10
C THR A 335 -16.93 20.80 5.81
N ILE A 336 -16.38 20.94 4.60
CA ILE A 336 -15.50 22.06 4.22
C ILE A 336 -16.26 23.14 3.41
N VAL A 337 -17.26 22.77 2.62
CA VAL A 337 -18.02 23.68 1.74
C VAL A 337 -19.10 24.39 2.53
#